data_a7ea9256390e9c283a030bb5320a31f1
#
_entry.id   a7ea9256390e9c283a030bb5320a31f1
#
_cell.length_a   1.000
_cell.length_b   1.000
_cell.length_c   1.000
_cell.angle_alpha   90.00
_cell.angle_beta   90.00
_cell.angle_gamma   90.00
#
_symmetry.space_group_name_H-M   'P 1'
#
loop_
_entity.id
_entity.type
_entity.pdbx_description
1 polymer ?
#
loop_
_entity_poly.entity_id
_entity_poly.type
_entity_poly.pdbx_seq_one_letter_code
_entity_poly.pdbx_strand_id
1 'polypeptide(L)'
;MAGAAVRERVEALLAAARHVLPTAPLLVFLDEPGLSGNEHPRFPLANEAVVQLLSESLASVELDAVSGVHCCGATDWSLVTQAGPRVLSLPVTASLVSHAGTLGRFLERDGWIAWGAVPTDEPVGESGDGLWRRLSDLWCALVREGCDAGRLRRQALITPACGLAGHGASQAEHRLRLAGELGRRVLGQAIGVRLQVGA
;
A
#
# COMPACT_ATOMS: atom_id res chain seq x y z
N MET A 1 18.90 17.63 6.02
CA MET A 1 17.93 18.73 5.74
C MET A 1 16.59 18.17 5.25
N ALA A 2 16.53 17.24 4.30
CA ALA A 2 15.24 16.66 3.83
C ALA A 2 14.44 15.99 4.95
N GLY A 3 15.05 15.14 5.77
CA GLY A 3 14.38 14.46 6.87
C GLY A 3 13.77 15.39 7.93
N ALA A 4 14.38 16.54 8.20
CA ALA A 4 13.83 17.53 9.14
C ALA A 4 12.53 18.17 8.61
N ALA A 5 12.49 18.50 7.31
CA ALA A 5 11.29 19.06 6.69
C ALA A 5 10.14 18.04 6.61
N VAL A 6 10.44 16.77 6.36
CA VAL A 6 9.44 15.69 6.41
C VAL A 6 8.88 15.55 7.82
N ARG A 7 9.75 15.50 8.84
CA ARG A 7 9.34 15.41 10.23
C ARG A 7 8.41 16.55 10.65
N GLU A 8 8.78 17.79 10.38
CA GLU A 8 7.95 18.97 10.70
C GLU A 8 6.57 18.88 10.05
N ARG A 9 6.49 18.45 8.80
CA ARG A 9 5.21 18.25 8.11
C ARG A 9 4.38 17.11 8.70
N VAL A 10 5.01 15.99 9.04
CA VAL A 10 4.33 14.85 9.68
C VAL A 10 3.78 15.26 11.04
N GLU A 11 4.57 15.94 11.88
CA GLU A 11 4.13 16.44 13.19
C GLU A 11 2.93 17.40 13.06
N ALA A 12 2.98 18.35 12.13
CA ALA A 12 1.87 19.27 11.87
C ALA A 12 0.61 18.53 11.38
N LEU A 13 0.76 17.55 10.49
CA LEU A 13 -0.35 16.74 9.98
C LEU A 13 -1.00 15.92 11.10
N LEU A 14 -0.18 15.24 11.92
CA LEU A 14 -0.66 14.43 13.03
C LEU A 14 -1.37 15.29 14.09
N ALA A 15 -0.82 16.47 14.43
CA ALA A 15 -1.45 17.40 15.34
C ALA A 15 -2.82 17.88 14.82
N ALA A 16 -2.92 18.22 13.54
CA ALA A 16 -4.19 18.60 12.91
C ALA A 16 -5.20 17.43 12.89
N ALA A 17 -4.74 16.22 12.56
CA ALA A 17 -5.59 15.03 12.56
C ALA A 17 -6.10 14.71 13.98
N ARG A 18 -5.27 14.79 14.99
CA ARG A 18 -5.64 14.58 16.41
C ARG A 18 -6.59 15.62 16.94
N HIS A 19 -6.50 16.86 16.47
CA HIS A 19 -7.47 17.90 16.83
C HIS A 19 -8.89 17.54 16.39
N VAL A 20 -9.04 16.94 15.20
CA VAL A 20 -10.36 16.56 14.63
C VAL A 20 -10.79 15.16 15.09
N LEU A 21 -9.85 14.23 15.23
CA LEU A 21 -10.07 12.81 15.53
C LEU A 21 -9.19 12.36 16.71
N PRO A 22 -9.48 12.76 17.94
CA PRO A 22 -8.57 12.58 19.09
C PRO A 22 -8.20 11.11 19.38
N THR A 23 -9.15 10.18 19.16
CA THR A 23 -8.98 8.76 19.51
C THR A 23 -8.93 7.81 18.32
N ALA A 24 -9.07 8.31 17.09
CA ALA A 24 -9.05 7.47 15.91
C ALA A 24 -7.65 6.90 15.66
N PRO A 25 -7.52 5.63 15.25
CA PRO A 25 -6.26 5.12 14.74
C PRO A 25 -5.89 5.88 13.45
N LEU A 26 -4.64 6.34 13.36
CA LEU A 26 -4.15 7.06 12.19
C LEU A 26 -3.23 6.14 11.37
N LEU A 27 -3.35 6.22 10.05
CA LEU A 27 -2.45 5.61 9.08
C LEU A 27 -1.95 6.72 8.16
N VAL A 28 -0.64 6.90 8.11
CA VAL A 28 0.02 7.94 7.31
C VAL A 28 0.90 7.29 6.26
N PHE A 29 0.69 7.64 5.01
CA PHE A 29 1.55 7.23 3.91
C PHE A 29 2.56 8.32 3.56
N LEU A 30 3.81 7.91 3.36
CA LEU A 30 4.82 8.70 2.66
C LEU A 30 4.69 8.37 1.18
N ASP A 31 4.33 9.37 0.38
CA ASP A 31 4.25 9.23 -1.07
C ASP A 31 5.64 9.45 -1.67
N GLU A 32 6.19 8.39 -2.26
CA GLU A 32 7.55 8.37 -2.78
C GLU A 32 7.59 8.08 -4.29
N PRO A 33 7.10 9.01 -5.12
CA PRO A 33 7.17 8.85 -6.58
C PRO A 33 8.62 8.79 -7.08
N GLY A 34 9.56 9.34 -6.31
CA GLY A 34 10.99 9.31 -6.60
C GLY A 34 11.60 7.91 -6.56
N LEU A 35 10.95 6.93 -5.94
CA LEU A 35 11.39 5.53 -5.96
C LEU A 35 11.06 4.81 -7.27
N SER A 36 10.21 5.38 -8.11
CA SER A 36 9.91 4.80 -9.42
C SER A 36 11.17 4.68 -10.26
N GLY A 37 11.51 3.44 -10.64
CA GLY A 37 12.72 3.13 -11.40
C GLY A 37 13.98 3.04 -10.55
N ASN A 38 13.91 2.88 -9.23
CA ASN A 38 15.07 2.71 -8.36
C ASN A 38 15.85 1.40 -8.64
N GLU A 39 15.27 0.46 -9.37
CA GLU A 39 15.97 -0.73 -9.89
C GLU A 39 16.96 -0.39 -11.03
N HIS A 40 16.87 0.81 -11.61
CA HIS A 40 17.71 1.18 -12.74
C HIS A 40 19.13 1.50 -12.26
N PRO A 41 20.19 1.01 -12.94
CA PRO A 41 21.60 1.22 -12.54
C PRO A 41 22.03 2.69 -12.48
N ARG A 42 21.29 3.60 -13.11
CA ARG A 42 21.55 5.06 -13.08
C ARG A 42 20.69 5.80 -12.05
N PHE A 43 20.05 5.08 -11.13
CA PHE A 43 19.31 5.72 -10.05
C PHE A 43 20.30 6.59 -9.23
N PRO A 44 19.92 7.84 -8.88
CA PRO A 44 20.89 8.82 -8.37
C PRO A 44 21.32 8.58 -6.91
N LEU A 45 20.65 7.70 -6.19
CA LEU A 45 20.95 7.41 -4.78
C LEU A 45 21.41 5.96 -4.63
N ALA A 46 22.37 5.73 -3.74
CA ALA A 46 22.72 4.40 -3.30
C ALA A 46 21.60 3.78 -2.45
N ASN A 47 21.47 2.45 -2.49
CA ASN A 47 20.42 1.72 -1.79
C ASN A 47 20.38 2.03 -0.29
N GLU A 48 21.55 2.11 0.34
CA GLU A 48 21.69 2.42 1.77
C GLU A 48 21.14 3.82 2.09
N ALA A 49 21.38 4.80 1.20
CA ALA A 49 20.87 6.16 1.37
C ALA A 49 19.34 6.20 1.24
N VAL A 50 18.76 5.41 0.31
CA VAL A 50 17.30 5.28 0.16
C VAL A 50 16.69 4.69 1.43
N VAL A 51 17.24 3.58 1.93
CA VAL A 51 16.75 2.91 3.14
C VAL A 51 16.84 3.87 4.33
N GLN A 52 17.97 4.57 4.50
CA GLN A 52 18.16 5.50 5.59
C GLN A 52 17.14 6.65 5.56
N LEU A 53 16.97 7.31 4.41
CA LEU A 53 16.02 8.42 4.25
C LEU A 53 14.57 7.99 4.52
N LEU A 54 14.18 6.82 4.02
CA LEU A 54 12.85 6.26 4.29
C LEU A 54 12.68 5.93 5.77
N SER A 55 13.65 5.25 6.40
CA SER A 55 13.57 4.87 7.81
C SER A 55 13.47 6.09 8.72
N GLU A 56 14.28 7.13 8.48
CA GLU A 56 14.21 8.39 9.24
C GLU A 56 12.84 9.07 9.10
N SER A 57 12.26 9.03 7.90
CA SER A 57 10.95 9.62 7.63
C SER A 57 9.82 8.81 8.28
N LEU A 58 9.88 7.47 8.19
CA LEU A 58 8.90 6.56 8.82
C LEU A 58 8.93 6.67 10.35
N ALA A 59 10.11 6.78 10.96
CA ALA A 59 10.26 6.94 12.41
C ALA A 59 9.51 8.17 12.95
N SER A 60 9.37 9.24 12.16
CA SER A 60 8.60 10.42 12.56
C SER A 60 7.08 10.17 12.60
N VAL A 61 6.58 9.22 11.80
CA VAL A 61 5.17 8.81 11.78
C VAL A 61 4.84 7.87 12.93
N GLU A 62 5.73 6.93 13.23
CA GLU A 62 5.48 5.79 14.14
C GLU A 62 5.29 6.17 15.61
N LEU A 63 5.59 7.41 15.97
CA LEU A 63 5.34 7.92 17.32
C LEU A 63 3.82 7.99 17.63
N ASP A 64 2.99 8.29 16.64
CA ASP A 64 1.57 8.59 16.84
C ASP A 64 0.63 7.92 15.82
N ALA A 65 1.17 7.25 14.81
CA ALA A 65 0.41 6.65 13.72
C ALA A 65 1.06 5.39 13.16
N VAL A 66 0.30 4.62 12.41
CA VAL A 66 0.83 3.51 11.59
C VAL A 66 1.50 4.10 10.35
N SER A 67 2.73 3.70 10.09
CA SER A 67 3.50 4.18 8.93
C SER A 67 3.27 3.33 7.69
N GLY A 68 3.17 3.99 6.53
CA GLY A 68 3.10 3.35 5.23
C GLY A 68 3.98 4.06 4.20
N VAL A 69 4.38 3.33 3.16
CA VAL A 69 5.03 3.89 1.97
C VAL A 69 4.17 3.61 0.76
N HIS A 70 3.91 4.63 -0.04
CA HIS A 70 3.26 4.52 -1.33
C HIS A 70 4.24 4.82 -2.46
N CYS A 71 4.28 3.91 -3.46
CA CYS A 71 4.89 4.17 -4.75
C CYS A 71 4.00 3.59 -5.86
N CYS A 72 3.62 4.44 -6.81
CA CYS A 72 2.76 4.05 -7.93
C CYS A 72 3.54 3.51 -9.14
N GLY A 73 4.88 3.60 -9.15
CA GLY A 73 5.75 3.12 -10.22
C GLY A 73 6.42 1.79 -9.94
N ALA A 74 7.21 1.32 -10.92
CA ALA A 74 8.08 0.16 -10.74
C ALA A 74 9.15 0.46 -9.68
N THR A 75 9.24 -0.38 -8.66
CA THR A 75 10.02 -0.12 -7.45
C THR A 75 10.62 -1.42 -6.93
N ASP A 76 11.86 -1.39 -6.48
CA ASP A 76 12.43 -2.47 -5.69
C ASP A 76 11.79 -2.52 -4.30
N TRP A 77 10.76 -3.33 -4.17
CA TRP A 77 10.06 -3.53 -2.90
C TRP A 77 10.94 -4.17 -1.83
N SER A 78 12.03 -4.87 -2.22
CA SER A 78 12.97 -5.43 -1.24
C SER A 78 13.71 -4.33 -0.50
N LEU A 79 14.04 -3.25 -1.20
CA LEU A 79 14.67 -2.06 -0.64
C LEU A 79 13.69 -1.30 0.27
N VAL A 80 12.45 -1.08 -0.20
CA VAL A 80 11.43 -0.38 0.58
C VAL A 80 11.10 -1.11 1.90
N THR A 81 11.00 -2.45 1.86
CA THR A 81 10.71 -3.23 3.07
C THR A 81 11.84 -3.19 4.11
N GLN A 82 13.09 -2.96 3.70
CA GLN A 82 14.22 -2.78 4.62
C GLN A 82 14.11 -1.50 5.45
N ALA A 83 13.42 -0.47 4.95
CA ALA A 83 13.19 0.76 5.70
C ALA A 83 12.19 0.60 6.85
N GLY A 84 11.46 -0.50 6.90
CA GLY A 84 10.61 -0.88 8.03
C GLY A 84 9.16 -0.36 8.01
N PRO A 85 8.52 -0.01 6.87
CA PRO A 85 7.13 0.42 6.86
C PRO A 85 6.21 -0.67 7.43
N ARG A 86 5.11 -0.26 8.05
CA ARG A 86 4.05 -1.18 8.50
C ARG A 86 3.06 -1.50 7.37
N VAL A 87 2.93 -0.62 6.39
CA VAL A 87 2.03 -0.77 5.25
C VAL A 87 2.75 -0.44 3.95
N LEU A 88 2.66 -1.31 2.96
CA LEU A 88 3.04 -1.01 1.57
C LEU A 88 1.80 -0.65 0.78
N SER A 89 1.82 0.47 0.07
CA SER A 89 0.78 0.84 -0.89
C SER A 89 1.34 0.76 -2.31
N LEU A 90 0.79 -0.15 -3.11
CA LEU A 90 1.32 -0.50 -4.42
C LEU A 90 0.19 -0.79 -5.43
N PRO A 91 0.37 -0.46 -6.71
CA PRO A 91 -0.63 -0.73 -7.73
C PRO A 91 -0.73 -2.24 -8.03
N VAL A 92 -1.94 -2.70 -8.40
CA VAL A 92 -2.18 -4.10 -8.82
C VAL A 92 -1.65 -4.29 -10.24
N THR A 93 -0.41 -4.78 -10.34
CA THR A 93 0.28 -5.03 -11.61
C THR A 93 0.87 -6.45 -11.66
N ALA A 94 0.99 -7.03 -12.86
CA ALA A 94 1.56 -8.37 -13.03
C ALA A 94 3.05 -8.44 -12.61
N SER A 95 3.78 -7.32 -12.67
CA SER A 95 5.19 -7.24 -12.26
C SER A 95 5.41 -7.57 -10.78
N LEU A 96 4.40 -7.44 -9.93
CA LEU A 96 4.50 -7.79 -8.51
C LEU A 96 4.80 -9.28 -8.26
N VAL A 97 4.54 -10.14 -9.24
CA VAL A 97 4.85 -11.57 -9.13
C VAL A 97 6.36 -11.81 -8.96
N SER A 98 7.21 -10.99 -9.58
CA SER A 98 8.66 -11.07 -9.39
C SER A 98 9.11 -10.71 -7.96
N HIS A 99 8.27 -10.00 -7.20
CA HIS A 99 8.53 -9.62 -5.81
C HIS A 99 7.82 -10.54 -4.79
N ALA A 100 7.24 -11.67 -5.22
CA ALA A 100 6.45 -12.55 -4.35
C ALA A 100 7.17 -12.94 -3.06
N GLY A 101 8.45 -13.32 -3.14
CA GLY A 101 9.26 -13.67 -1.97
C GLY A 101 9.43 -12.51 -0.98
N THR A 102 9.55 -11.27 -1.47
CA THR A 102 9.63 -10.08 -0.62
C THR A 102 8.29 -9.77 0.04
N LEU A 103 7.21 -9.78 -0.75
CA LEU A 103 5.85 -9.54 -0.25
C LEU A 103 5.43 -10.62 0.75
N GLY A 104 5.77 -11.89 0.49
CA GLY A 104 5.52 -13.01 1.41
C GLY A 104 6.18 -12.79 2.76
N ARG A 105 7.49 -12.52 2.79
CA ARG A 105 8.23 -12.21 4.03
C ARG A 105 7.72 -10.97 4.75
N PHE A 106 7.28 -9.95 4.01
CA PHE A 106 6.69 -8.75 4.59
C PHE A 106 5.38 -9.07 5.32
N LEU A 107 4.50 -9.86 4.70
CA LEU A 107 3.26 -10.34 5.31
C LEU A 107 3.52 -11.26 6.52
N GLU A 108 4.54 -12.12 6.48
CA GLU A 108 4.94 -12.99 7.60
C GLU A 108 5.39 -12.20 8.85
N ARG A 109 5.91 -10.99 8.65
CA ARG A 109 6.30 -10.05 9.72
C ARG A 109 5.16 -9.10 10.11
N ASP A 110 3.91 -9.50 9.86
CA ASP A 110 2.71 -8.74 10.16
C ASP A 110 2.59 -7.39 9.43
N GLY A 111 3.29 -7.25 8.30
CA GLY A 111 3.10 -6.13 7.37
C GLY A 111 1.73 -6.20 6.67
N TRP A 112 1.22 -5.05 6.26
CA TRP A 112 -0.04 -4.94 5.53
C TRP A 112 0.18 -4.42 4.13
N ILE A 113 -0.65 -4.82 3.18
CA ILE A 113 -0.58 -4.31 1.81
C ILE A 113 -1.87 -3.56 1.48
N ALA A 114 -1.72 -2.29 1.13
CA ALA A 114 -2.77 -1.47 0.52
C ALA A 114 -2.69 -1.68 -1.00
N TRP A 115 -3.57 -2.54 -1.49
CA TRP A 115 -3.66 -2.90 -2.90
C TRP A 115 -4.35 -1.78 -3.67
N GLY A 116 -3.64 -1.09 -4.53
CA GLY A 116 -4.15 -0.10 -5.47
C GLY A 116 -4.95 -0.78 -6.59
N ALA A 117 -6.10 -1.34 -6.23
CA ALA A 117 -6.90 -2.19 -7.11
C ALA A 117 -7.81 -1.39 -8.06
N VAL A 118 -8.02 -0.10 -7.79
CA VAL A 118 -8.81 0.77 -8.65
C VAL A 118 -7.88 1.71 -9.41
N PRO A 119 -7.70 1.53 -10.74
CA PRO A 119 -6.81 2.36 -11.56
C PRO A 119 -7.19 3.85 -11.49
N THR A 120 -6.15 4.71 -11.58
CA THR A 120 -6.31 6.17 -11.60
C THR A 120 -5.86 6.81 -12.91
N ASP A 121 -5.17 6.07 -13.75
CA ASP A 121 -4.59 6.46 -15.03
C ASP A 121 -5.39 5.95 -16.25
N GLU A 122 -6.40 5.10 -16.01
CA GLU A 122 -7.29 4.59 -17.05
C GLU A 122 -8.78 4.73 -16.66
N PRO A 123 -9.72 4.70 -17.62
CA PRO A 123 -11.13 4.66 -17.32
C PRO A 123 -11.52 3.41 -16.52
N VAL A 124 -12.41 3.55 -15.56
CA VAL A 124 -12.96 2.43 -14.78
C VAL A 124 -14.45 2.24 -15.15
N GLY A 125 -14.88 0.97 -15.24
CA GLY A 125 -16.28 0.63 -15.49
C GLY A 125 -17.17 0.88 -14.26
N GLU A 126 -18.47 0.72 -14.45
CA GLU A 126 -19.48 0.90 -13.39
C GLU A 126 -19.40 -0.17 -12.29
N SER A 127 -18.96 -1.39 -12.63
CA SER A 127 -18.85 -2.56 -11.75
C SER A 127 -17.39 -2.84 -11.38
N GLY A 128 -17.18 -3.24 -10.12
CA GLY A 128 -15.89 -3.71 -9.61
C GLY A 128 -15.48 -5.13 -10.06
N ASP A 129 -16.28 -5.84 -10.88
CA ASP A 129 -16.01 -7.25 -11.20
C ASP A 129 -14.73 -7.48 -12.00
N GLY A 130 -14.41 -6.58 -12.93
CA GLY A 130 -13.14 -6.63 -13.67
C GLY A 130 -11.94 -6.39 -12.76
N LEU A 131 -12.07 -5.41 -11.87
CA LEU A 131 -11.03 -5.07 -10.87
C LEU A 131 -10.83 -6.22 -9.87
N TRP A 132 -11.92 -6.83 -9.42
CA TRP A 132 -11.87 -8.02 -8.58
C TRP A 132 -11.13 -9.18 -9.24
N ARG A 133 -11.40 -9.47 -10.51
CA ARG A 133 -10.69 -10.51 -11.26
C ARG A 133 -9.19 -10.20 -11.34
N ARG A 134 -8.80 -8.96 -11.71
CA ARG A 134 -7.38 -8.55 -11.75
C ARG A 134 -6.66 -8.78 -10.41
N LEU A 135 -7.28 -8.37 -9.30
CA LEU A 135 -6.71 -8.57 -7.96
C LEU A 135 -6.62 -10.08 -7.61
N SER A 136 -7.66 -10.84 -7.89
CA SER A 136 -7.71 -12.28 -7.63
C SER A 136 -6.68 -13.04 -8.46
N ASP A 137 -6.53 -12.70 -9.73
CA ASP A 137 -5.53 -13.32 -10.62
C ASP A 137 -4.10 -13.05 -10.12
N LEU A 138 -3.82 -11.80 -9.69
CA LEU A 138 -2.54 -11.46 -9.07
C LEU A 138 -2.32 -12.27 -7.79
N TRP A 139 -3.30 -12.34 -6.89
CA TRP A 139 -3.17 -13.12 -5.66
C TRP A 139 -2.97 -14.61 -5.93
N CYS A 140 -3.67 -15.18 -6.91
CA CYS A 140 -3.44 -16.56 -7.34
C CYS A 140 -2.01 -16.77 -7.87
N ALA A 141 -1.45 -15.80 -8.59
CA ALA A 141 -0.07 -15.85 -9.04
C ALA A 141 0.92 -15.77 -7.87
N LEU A 142 0.72 -14.82 -6.94
CA LEU A 142 1.55 -14.71 -5.73
C LEU A 142 1.52 -15.96 -4.85
N VAL A 143 0.35 -16.62 -4.73
CA VAL A 143 0.22 -17.89 -3.98
C VAL A 143 1.02 -18.99 -4.66
N ARG A 144 1.01 -19.06 -5.98
CA ARG A 144 1.84 -20.05 -6.72
C ARG A 144 3.34 -19.85 -6.49
N GLU A 145 3.76 -18.60 -6.24
CA GLU A 145 5.13 -18.23 -5.87
C GLU A 145 5.39 -18.31 -4.35
N GLY A 146 4.49 -18.87 -3.56
CA GLY A 146 4.68 -19.19 -2.15
C GLY A 146 4.09 -18.21 -1.13
N CYS A 147 3.38 -17.16 -1.54
CA CYS A 147 2.68 -16.30 -0.60
C CYS A 147 1.51 -17.02 0.09
N ASP A 148 1.31 -16.78 1.39
CA ASP A 148 0.17 -17.32 2.13
C ASP A 148 -1.15 -16.68 1.69
N ALA A 149 -2.07 -17.50 1.19
CA ALA A 149 -3.37 -17.05 0.69
C ALA A 149 -4.24 -16.37 1.76
N GLY A 150 -4.11 -16.80 3.01
CA GLY A 150 -4.83 -16.24 4.15
C GLY A 150 -4.29 -14.87 4.53
N ARG A 151 -2.95 -14.71 4.56
CA ARG A 151 -2.31 -13.42 4.86
C ARG A 151 -2.62 -12.38 3.80
N LEU A 152 -2.55 -12.74 2.50
CA LEU A 152 -2.93 -11.85 1.39
C LEU A 152 -4.33 -11.25 1.54
N ARG A 153 -5.26 -11.94 2.19
CA ARG A 153 -6.63 -11.46 2.43
C ARG A 153 -6.78 -10.73 3.75
N ARG A 154 -6.19 -11.26 4.83
CA ARG A 154 -6.36 -10.69 6.18
C ARG A 154 -5.55 -9.43 6.40
N GLN A 155 -4.42 -9.29 5.71
CA GLN A 155 -3.50 -8.15 5.81
C GLN A 155 -3.62 -7.25 4.58
N ALA A 156 -4.85 -7.11 4.04
CA ALA A 156 -5.15 -6.30 2.86
C ALA A 156 -5.97 -5.07 3.19
N LEU A 157 -5.57 -3.96 2.63
CA LEU A 157 -6.39 -2.76 2.43
C LEU A 157 -6.65 -2.62 0.93
N ILE A 158 -7.77 -2.04 0.55
CA ILE A 158 -8.08 -1.77 -0.86
C ILE A 158 -8.16 -0.27 -1.09
N THR A 159 -7.41 0.21 -2.06
CA THR A 159 -7.28 1.63 -2.36
C THR A 159 -7.36 1.89 -3.87
N PRO A 160 -7.59 3.14 -4.29
CA PRO A 160 -7.17 3.59 -5.62
C PRO A 160 -5.65 3.40 -5.79
N ALA A 161 -5.20 3.23 -7.03
CA ALA A 161 -3.80 2.95 -7.34
C ALA A 161 -2.87 4.15 -7.05
N CYS A 162 -3.41 5.37 -7.07
CA CYS A 162 -2.70 6.60 -6.77
C CYS A 162 -3.67 7.67 -6.25
N GLY A 163 -3.17 8.89 -6.00
CA GLY A 163 -3.96 10.03 -5.57
C GLY A 163 -5.04 10.43 -6.56
N LEU A 164 -6.14 10.98 -6.05
CA LEU A 164 -7.33 11.37 -6.85
C LEU A 164 -7.43 12.89 -7.09
N ALA A 165 -6.45 13.66 -6.69
CA ALA A 165 -6.48 15.13 -6.79
C ALA A 165 -6.63 15.67 -8.23
N GLY A 166 -6.20 14.89 -9.24
CA GLY A 166 -6.34 15.24 -10.66
C GLY A 166 -7.69 14.86 -11.27
N HIS A 167 -8.61 14.26 -10.51
CA HIS A 167 -9.91 13.81 -10.97
C HIS A 167 -11.03 14.78 -10.58
N GLY A 168 -12.10 14.85 -11.41
CA GLY A 168 -13.33 15.52 -11.01
C GLY A 168 -13.99 14.81 -9.82
N ALA A 169 -14.78 15.53 -9.03
CA ALA A 169 -15.39 15.01 -7.80
C ALA A 169 -16.16 13.70 -8.03
N SER A 170 -17.03 13.64 -9.04
CA SER A 170 -17.80 12.42 -9.36
C SER A 170 -16.92 11.23 -9.76
N GLN A 171 -15.81 11.47 -10.46
CA GLN A 171 -14.85 10.42 -10.80
C GLN A 171 -14.10 9.91 -9.56
N ALA A 172 -13.72 10.82 -8.65
CA ALA A 172 -13.09 10.45 -7.40
C ALA A 172 -14.04 9.63 -6.51
N GLU A 173 -15.27 10.09 -6.33
CA GLU A 173 -16.31 9.36 -5.58
C GLU A 173 -16.57 7.98 -6.17
N HIS A 174 -16.66 7.86 -7.49
CA HIS A 174 -16.84 6.58 -8.16
C HIS A 174 -15.70 5.60 -7.84
N ARG A 175 -14.43 6.05 -7.92
CA ARG A 175 -13.27 5.22 -7.59
C ARG A 175 -13.23 4.80 -6.12
N LEU A 176 -13.58 5.71 -5.21
CA LEU A 176 -13.67 5.40 -3.78
C LEU A 176 -14.79 4.40 -3.49
N ARG A 177 -15.94 4.52 -4.16
CA ARG A 177 -17.05 3.56 -4.06
C ARG A 177 -16.60 2.16 -4.52
N LEU A 178 -15.91 2.06 -5.66
CA LEU A 178 -15.37 0.79 -6.16
C LEU A 178 -14.34 0.19 -5.20
N ALA A 179 -13.42 1.00 -4.65
CA ALA A 179 -12.48 0.53 -3.64
C ALA A 179 -13.18 -0.02 -2.40
N GLY A 180 -14.21 0.67 -1.91
CA GLY A 180 -15.05 0.21 -0.80
C GLY A 180 -15.82 -1.07 -1.11
N GLU A 181 -16.30 -1.25 -2.34
CA GLU A 181 -16.95 -2.48 -2.80
C GLU A 181 -15.98 -3.67 -2.80
N LEU A 182 -14.79 -3.50 -3.38
CA LEU A 182 -13.77 -4.53 -3.36
C LEU A 182 -13.31 -4.86 -1.93
N GLY A 183 -13.14 -3.84 -1.08
CA GLY A 183 -12.78 -4.03 0.31
C GLY A 183 -13.77 -4.91 1.08
N ARG A 184 -15.08 -4.71 0.86
CA ARG A 184 -16.11 -5.59 1.44
C ARG A 184 -16.01 -7.03 0.93
N ARG A 185 -15.69 -7.25 -0.35
CA ARG A 185 -15.48 -8.60 -0.91
C ARG A 185 -14.27 -9.28 -0.26
N VAL A 186 -13.16 -8.55 -0.09
CA VAL A 186 -11.95 -9.06 0.59
C VAL A 186 -12.26 -9.44 2.04
N LEU A 187 -12.93 -8.56 2.77
CA LEU A 187 -13.31 -8.79 4.17
C LEU A 187 -14.21 -10.04 4.30
N GLY A 188 -15.19 -10.19 3.42
CA GLY A 188 -16.07 -11.37 3.39
C GLY A 188 -15.29 -12.67 3.20
N GLN A 189 -14.29 -12.68 2.33
CA GLN A 189 -13.42 -13.86 2.15
C GLN A 189 -12.48 -14.10 3.34
N ALA A 190 -11.95 -13.05 3.95
CA ALA A 190 -11.08 -13.17 5.13
C ALA A 190 -11.82 -13.78 6.33
N ILE A 191 -13.08 -13.43 6.51
CA ILE A 191 -13.97 -14.02 7.54
C ILE A 191 -14.26 -15.48 7.22
N GLY A 192 -14.59 -15.81 5.96
CA GLY A 192 -14.84 -17.18 5.50
C GLY A 192 -13.65 -18.10 5.75
N VAL A 193 -12.42 -17.64 5.52
CA VAL A 193 -11.21 -18.42 5.82
C VAL A 193 -11.06 -18.71 7.34
N ARG A 194 -11.40 -17.76 8.21
CA ARG A 194 -11.36 -17.99 9.67
C ARG A 194 -12.34 -19.08 10.12
N LEU A 195 -13.53 -19.16 9.51
CA LEU A 195 -14.53 -20.17 9.85
C LEU A 195 -14.14 -21.57 9.38
N GLN A 196 -13.33 -21.69 8.34
CA GLN A 196 -12.86 -22.98 7.81
C GLN A 196 -11.64 -23.56 8.56
N VAL A 197 -10.84 -22.71 9.19
CA VAL A 197 -9.62 -23.12 9.95
C VAL A 197 -9.94 -23.42 11.40
N GLY A 198 -11.11 -23.07 11.88
CA GLY A 198 -11.59 -23.32 13.26
C GLY A 198 -12.54 -24.52 13.41
N ALA A 199 -12.66 -25.36 12.37
CA ALA A 199 -13.52 -26.56 12.40
C ALA A 199 -12.70 -27.84 12.49
#